data_42fcdda4d96700471b1630f40d3e2d95
#
_entry.id   42fcdda4d96700471b1630f40d3e2d95
#
_cell.length_a   1.000
_cell.length_b   1.000
_cell.length_c   1.000
_cell.angle_alpha   90.00
_cell.angle_beta   90.00
_cell.angle_gamma   90.00
#
_symmetry.space_group_name_H-M   'P 1'
#
loop_
_entity.id
_entity.type
_entity.pdbx_description
1 polymer ?
#
loop_
_entity_poly.entity_id
_entity_poly.type
_entity_poly.pdbx_seq_one_letter_code
_entity_poly.pdbx_strand_id
1 'polypeptide(L)'
;MRSEVVFRDGTRSWLIFGQDSGKPPDLVDSNQVVVRAGNEAVLIDPGGVEIFPAVFDAVEHEVPLADIKHVILTHEDPDAGSSLPLWREVCVDELKVHVPWLWLGYVTHYDREADFVAVPDEGMEIRFGEGGRLQLIPAHYLHSPGNFSVFDPIAKVLFSGDIGGALVPPDDRDGFTVRDFDRHVQYLTGFHQRWMGSPAARDDWIRRVRELSPEIIVPQRGLVFTGTNVDRFLNWFETLEIGLAVKGGTPQRVSMSPASEPAD
;
A
#
# COMPACT_ATOMS: atom_id res chain seq x y z
N MET A 1 -2.14 -17.60 0.38
CA MET A 1 -2.20 -16.24 -0.17
C MET A 1 -2.28 -16.29 -1.68
N ARG A 2 -2.89 -15.30 -2.35
CA ARG A 2 -2.94 -15.19 -3.83
C ARG A 2 -1.89 -14.19 -4.31
N SER A 3 -1.41 -14.35 -5.54
CA SER A 3 -0.54 -13.39 -6.23
C SER A 3 -1.06 -13.09 -7.64
N GLU A 4 -0.76 -11.90 -8.16
CA GLU A 4 -1.06 -11.50 -9.54
C GLU A 4 0.05 -10.58 -10.07
N VAL A 5 0.34 -10.70 -11.37
CA VAL A 5 1.24 -9.78 -12.05
C VAL A 5 0.45 -8.57 -12.53
N VAL A 6 0.66 -7.42 -11.90
CA VAL A 6 -0.01 -6.16 -12.23
C VAL A 6 0.58 -5.51 -13.49
N PHE A 7 1.91 -5.63 -13.63
CA PHE A 7 2.66 -5.13 -14.79
C PHE A 7 3.86 -6.02 -15.08
N ARG A 8 4.17 -6.24 -16.35
CA ARG A 8 5.41 -6.91 -16.79
C ARG A 8 5.89 -6.35 -18.14
N ASP A 9 7.17 -6.02 -18.21
CA ASP A 9 7.88 -5.62 -19.42
C ASP A 9 9.35 -6.06 -19.34
N GLY A 10 9.73 -7.05 -20.15
CA GLY A 10 11.07 -7.63 -20.13
C GLY A 10 11.46 -8.15 -18.74
N THR A 11 12.51 -7.56 -18.16
CA THR A 11 13.04 -7.91 -16.84
C THR A 11 12.36 -7.17 -15.69
N ARG A 12 11.36 -6.32 -15.99
CA ARG A 12 10.60 -5.56 -14.98
C ARG A 12 9.26 -6.18 -14.71
N SER A 13 8.85 -6.19 -13.44
CA SER A 13 7.51 -6.62 -13.07
C SER A 13 7.05 -5.98 -11.76
N TRP A 14 5.73 -5.79 -11.66
CA TRP A 14 5.01 -5.48 -10.45
C TRP A 14 4.14 -6.67 -10.09
N LEU A 15 4.36 -7.24 -8.90
CA LEU A 15 3.59 -8.35 -8.36
C LEU A 15 2.85 -7.89 -7.11
N ILE A 16 1.57 -8.20 -7.04
CA ILE A 16 0.74 -7.99 -5.86
C ILE A 16 0.49 -9.33 -5.17
N PHE A 17 0.57 -9.33 -3.85
CA PHE A 17 0.29 -10.44 -2.96
C PHE A 17 -0.81 -9.99 -1.99
N GLY A 18 -1.79 -10.84 -1.72
CA GLY A 18 -2.91 -10.49 -0.83
C GLY A 18 -4.00 -11.54 -0.85
N GLN A 19 -5.18 -11.16 -0.38
CA GLN A 19 -6.36 -12.03 -0.35
C GLN A 19 -6.05 -13.40 0.29
N ASP A 20 -5.39 -13.38 1.46
CA ASP A 20 -5.07 -14.59 2.18
C ASP A 20 -6.33 -15.18 2.84
N SER A 21 -6.79 -16.32 2.31
CA SER A 21 -7.93 -17.06 2.87
C SER A 21 -7.63 -17.76 4.20
N GLY A 22 -6.34 -17.88 4.55
CA GLY A 22 -5.88 -18.54 5.79
C GLY A 22 -5.63 -17.55 6.95
N LYS A 23 -5.71 -16.25 6.71
CA LYS A 23 -5.47 -15.27 7.78
C LYS A 23 -6.55 -15.33 8.86
N PRO A 24 -6.23 -14.96 10.11
CA PRO A 24 -7.24 -14.78 11.16
C PRO A 24 -8.36 -13.83 10.70
N PRO A 25 -9.63 -14.13 11.00
CA PRO A 25 -10.77 -13.36 10.49
C PRO A 25 -10.86 -11.93 11.07
N ASP A 26 -10.22 -11.68 12.20
CA ASP A 26 -10.11 -10.39 12.89
C ASP A 26 -8.99 -9.50 12.35
N LEU A 27 -8.10 -10.03 11.50
CA LEU A 27 -7.10 -9.22 10.83
C LEU A 27 -7.66 -8.54 9.59
N VAL A 28 -7.32 -7.27 9.41
CA VAL A 28 -7.57 -6.55 8.16
C VAL A 28 -6.71 -7.14 7.06
N ASP A 29 -7.29 -7.32 5.87
CA ASP A 29 -6.57 -7.82 4.71
C ASP A 29 -5.75 -6.69 4.08
N SER A 30 -4.50 -6.98 3.73
CA SER A 30 -3.59 -6.02 3.09
C SER A 30 -2.92 -6.62 1.86
N ASN A 31 -2.52 -5.76 0.95
CA ASN A 31 -1.76 -6.10 -0.24
C ASN A 31 -0.28 -5.74 0.00
N GLN A 32 0.60 -6.69 -0.27
CA GLN A 32 2.04 -6.47 -0.34
C GLN A 32 2.45 -6.42 -1.81
N VAL A 33 3.46 -5.63 -2.12
CA VAL A 33 3.90 -5.48 -3.51
C VAL A 33 5.40 -5.72 -3.63
N VAL A 34 5.80 -6.49 -4.66
CA VAL A 34 7.20 -6.60 -5.05
C VAL A 34 7.39 -6.01 -6.46
N VAL A 35 8.34 -5.10 -6.56
CA VAL A 35 8.75 -4.50 -7.83
C VAL A 35 10.12 -5.03 -8.20
N ARG A 36 10.26 -5.64 -9.40
CA ARG A 36 11.54 -6.16 -9.89
C ARG A 36 12.09 -5.35 -11.05
N ALA A 37 13.43 -5.26 -11.10
CA ALA A 37 14.17 -4.77 -12.25
C ALA A 37 15.47 -5.58 -12.40
N GLY A 38 15.49 -6.51 -13.35
CA GLY A 38 16.60 -7.46 -13.50
C GLY A 38 16.72 -8.39 -12.29
N ASN A 39 17.85 -8.32 -11.61
CA ASN A 39 18.21 -9.14 -10.44
C ASN A 39 18.07 -8.40 -9.09
N GLU A 40 17.36 -7.28 -9.08
CA GLU A 40 17.03 -6.58 -7.84
C GLU A 40 15.53 -6.37 -7.70
N ALA A 41 15.07 -6.35 -6.47
CA ALA A 41 13.67 -6.16 -6.12
C ALA A 41 13.52 -5.21 -4.92
N VAL A 42 12.35 -4.56 -4.90
CA VAL A 42 11.87 -3.71 -3.82
C VAL A 42 10.58 -4.31 -3.28
N LEU A 43 10.51 -4.57 -1.98
CA LEU A 43 9.29 -5.00 -1.29
C LEU A 43 8.64 -3.77 -0.65
N ILE A 44 7.39 -3.51 -0.98
CA ILE A 44 6.63 -2.36 -0.49
C ILE A 44 5.58 -2.86 0.50
N ASP A 45 5.55 -2.25 1.69
CA ASP A 45 4.68 -2.56 2.82
C ASP A 45 4.61 -4.08 3.07
N PRO A 46 5.65 -4.66 3.67
CA PRO A 46 5.85 -6.12 3.78
C PRO A 46 4.79 -6.86 4.61
N GLY A 47 3.89 -6.12 5.24
CA GLY A 47 2.79 -6.69 6.02
C GLY A 47 3.09 -6.84 7.51
N GLY A 48 2.06 -7.26 8.24
CA GLY A 48 2.15 -7.57 9.66
C GLY A 48 2.84 -8.91 9.95
N VAL A 49 3.33 -9.07 11.18
CA VAL A 49 4.01 -10.29 11.63
C VAL A 49 3.11 -11.53 11.54
N GLU A 50 1.81 -11.37 11.74
CA GLU A 50 0.83 -12.47 11.74
C GLU A 50 0.64 -13.10 10.36
N ILE A 51 0.79 -12.31 9.30
CA ILE A 51 0.64 -12.77 7.91
C ILE A 51 1.98 -13.11 7.24
N PHE A 52 3.10 -12.86 7.93
CA PHE A 52 4.44 -13.09 7.37
C PHE A 52 4.64 -14.48 6.75
N PRO A 53 4.23 -15.61 7.38
CA PRO A 53 4.46 -16.92 6.78
C PRO A 53 3.79 -17.07 5.41
N ALA A 54 2.58 -16.52 5.24
CA ALA A 54 1.83 -16.62 3.99
C ALA A 54 2.41 -15.67 2.91
N VAL A 55 2.87 -14.47 3.31
CA VAL A 55 3.52 -13.52 2.39
C VAL A 55 4.88 -14.05 1.94
N PHE A 56 5.67 -14.57 2.89
CA PHE A 56 6.98 -15.17 2.63
C PHE A 56 6.88 -16.30 1.59
N ASP A 57 6.01 -17.29 1.85
CA ASP A 57 5.78 -18.42 0.96
C ASP A 57 5.38 -17.96 -0.46
N ALA A 58 4.45 -17.00 -0.55
CA ALA A 58 4.01 -16.47 -1.83
C ALA A 58 5.10 -15.69 -2.58
N VAL A 59 5.89 -14.87 -1.87
CA VAL A 59 6.99 -14.07 -2.45
C VAL A 59 8.13 -14.97 -2.90
N GLU A 60 8.55 -15.96 -2.08
CA GLU A 60 9.65 -16.88 -2.41
C GLU A 60 9.38 -17.67 -3.69
N HIS A 61 8.12 -18.02 -3.95
CA HIS A 61 7.74 -18.70 -5.21
C HIS A 61 7.90 -17.83 -6.47
N GLU A 62 7.78 -16.52 -6.34
CA GLU A 62 7.79 -15.58 -7.47
C GLU A 62 9.14 -14.85 -7.63
N VAL A 63 9.83 -14.60 -6.53
CA VAL A 63 11.03 -13.74 -6.48
C VAL A 63 12.09 -14.36 -5.58
N PRO A 64 13.34 -14.56 -6.08
CA PRO A 64 14.43 -14.95 -5.21
C PRO A 64 14.61 -13.96 -4.07
N LEU A 65 14.58 -14.41 -2.82
CA LEU A 65 14.74 -13.53 -1.65
C LEU A 65 16.04 -12.73 -1.68
N ALA A 66 17.10 -13.31 -2.25
CA ALA A 66 18.37 -12.65 -2.45
C ALA A 66 18.34 -11.45 -3.40
N ASP A 67 17.30 -11.33 -4.24
CA ASP A 67 17.10 -10.17 -5.11
C ASP A 67 16.46 -9.00 -4.37
N ILE A 68 15.82 -9.22 -3.21
CA ILE A 68 15.18 -8.16 -2.42
C ILE A 68 16.27 -7.35 -1.71
N LYS A 69 16.55 -6.15 -2.22
CA LYS A 69 17.59 -5.23 -1.71
C LYS A 69 17.00 -4.04 -0.97
N HIS A 70 15.70 -3.79 -1.15
CA HIS A 70 15.02 -2.64 -0.58
C HIS A 70 13.67 -3.05 -0.02
N VAL A 71 13.35 -2.51 1.16
CA VAL A 71 11.99 -2.45 1.70
C VAL A 71 11.56 -0.98 1.72
N ILE A 72 10.32 -0.71 1.39
CA ILE A 72 9.69 0.60 1.58
C ILE A 72 8.55 0.43 2.57
N LEU A 73 8.56 1.19 3.66
CA LEU A 73 7.40 1.38 4.52
C LEU A 73 6.77 2.72 4.17
N THR A 74 5.56 2.71 3.66
CA THR A 74 4.87 3.95 3.25
C THR A 74 4.38 4.77 4.43
N HIS A 75 4.14 4.12 5.57
CA HIS A 75 3.72 4.71 6.84
C HIS A 75 4.05 3.76 8.02
N GLU A 76 3.69 4.16 9.23
CA GLU A 76 4.11 3.53 10.48
C GLU A 76 3.23 2.37 10.96
N ASP A 77 2.13 2.05 10.29
CA ASP A 77 1.16 1.08 10.78
C ASP A 77 1.72 -0.35 10.90
N PRO A 78 1.33 -1.11 11.94
CA PRO A 78 1.85 -2.47 12.16
C PRO A 78 1.57 -3.43 11.02
N ASP A 79 0.43 -3.29 10.36
CA ASP A 79 0.05 -4.11 9.22
C ASP A 79 0.76 -3.75 7.91
N ALA A 80 1.45 -2.59 7.89
CA ALA A 80 2.38 -2.22 6.82
C ALA A 80 3.77 -2.83 7.05
N GLY A 81 4.28 -2.87 8.31
CA GLY A 81 5.70 -3.11 8.50
C GLY A 81 6.15 -3.90 9.72
N SER A 82 5.26 -4.43 10.60
CA SER A 82 5.72 -5.14 11.80
C SER A 82 6.44 -6.46 11.52
N SER A 83 6.36 -7.01 10.31
CA SER A 83 7.15 -8.18 9.88
C SER A 83 8.58 -7.85 9.45
N LEU A 84 8.99 -6.59 9.45
CA LEU A 84 10.33 -6.16 9.02
C LEU A 84 11.49 -6.97 9.61
N PRO A 85 11.53 -7.30 10.92
CA PRO A 85 12.63 -8.11 11.47
C PRO A 85 12.75 -9.48 10.81
N LEU A 86 11.61 -10.08 10.45
CA LEU A 86 11.59 -11.41 9.81
C LEU A 86 12.08 -11.34 8.36
N TRP A 87 11.73 -10.26 7.64
CA TRP A 87 12.25 -10.03 6.28
C TRP A 87 13.75 -9.80 6.29
N ARG A 88 14.28 -9.07 7.27
CA ARG A 88 15.72 -8.85 7.40
C ARG A 88 16.50 -10.16 7.64
N GLU A 89 15.92 -11.12 8.37
CA GLU A 89 16.54 -12.43 8.61
C GLU A 89 16.60 -13.34 7.37
N VAL A 90 15.68 -13.15 6.42
CA VAL A 90 15.55 -14.03 5.25
C VAL A 90 16.04 -13.41 3.95
N CYS A 91 16.20 -12.09 3.91
CA CYS A 91 16.79 -11.36 2.79
C CYS A 91 18.31 -11.25 2.93
N VAL A 92 18.93 -10.34 2.18
CA VAL A 92 20.37 -10.10 2.22
C VAL A 92 20.79 -9.23 3.40
N ASP A 93 22.02 -9.35 3.87
CA ASP A 93 22.58 -8.55 4.98
C ASP A 93 22.57 -7.03 4.70
N GLU A 94 22.58 -6.62 3.43
CA GLU A 94 22.60 -5.21 3.01
C GLU A 94 21.20 -4.65 2.68
N LEU A 95 20.12 -5.23 3.22
CA LEU A 95 18.75 -4.79 3.01
C LEU A 95 18.55 -3.35 3.50
N LYS A 96 18.20 -2.42 2.59
CA LYS A 96 17.89 -1.03 2.93
C LYS A 96 16.40 -0.84 3.18
N VAL A 97 16.07 -0.18 4.27
CA VAL A 97 14.67 0.08 4.66
C VAL A 97 14.36 1.57 4.54
N HIS A 98 13.62 1.94 3.50
CA HIS A 98 13.18 3.31 3.28
C HIS A 98 11.92 3.59 4.10
N VAL A 99 11.97 4.63 4.93
CA VAL A 99 10.88 4.98 5.85
C VAL A 99 10.74 6.50 5.93
N PRO A 100 9.51 7.05 6.02
CA PRO A 100 9.33 8.49 6.24
C PRO A 100 10.14 8.94 7.47
N TRP A 101 10.93 10.02 7.33
CA TRP A 101 11.80 10.48 8.42
C TRP A 101 11.06 10.72 9.72
N LEU A 102 9.80 11.17 9.61
CA LEU A 102 8.92 11.44 10.74
C LEU A 102 8.69 10.19 11.61
N TRP A 103 8.64 9.03 10.97
CA TRP A 103 8.33 7.75 11.64
C TRP A 103 9.56 6.94 12.04
N LEU A 104 10.76 7.40 11.69
CA LEU A 104 12.00 6.65 11.94
C LEU A 104 12.12 6.19 13.40
N GLY A 105 11.86 7.09 14.37
CA GLY A 105 11.92 6.77 15.80
C GLY A 105 10.84 5.78 16.26
N TYR A 106 9.76 5.60 15.49
CA TYR A 106 8.67 4.68 15.80
C TYR A 106 8.88 3.31 15.16
N VAL A 107 9.25 3.25 13.89
CA VAL A 107 9.51 1.97 13.19
C VAL A 107 10.76 1.26 13.71
N THR A 108 11.67 1.98 14.35
CA THR A 108 12.80 1.40 15.10
C THR A 108 12.32 0.48 16.25
N HIS A 109 11.08 0.60 16.70
CA HIS A 109 10.48 -0.36 17.62
C HIS A 109 10.16 -1.71 16.97
N TYR A 110 10.01 -1.77 15.64
CA TYR A 110 9.87 -3.04 14.92
C TYR A 110 11.21 -3.76 14.78
N ASP A 111 12.23 -3.02 14.33
CA ASP A 111 13.58 -3.54 14.19
C ASP A 111 14.63 -2.44 14.47
N ARG A 112 15.43 -2.64 15.50
CA ARG A 112 16.45 -1.66 15.88
C ARG A 112 17.73 -1.78 15.05
N GLU A 113 17.94 -2.91 14.40
CA GLU A 113 19.17 -3.22 13.68
C GLU A 113 19.05 -3.01 12.16
N ALA A 114 17.87 -2.64 11.66
CA ALA A 114 17.66 -2.39 10.25
C ALA A 114 18.47 -1.17 9.74
N ASP A 115 18.97 -1.26 8.51
CA ASP A 115 19.63 -0.15 7.81
C ASP A 115 18.57 0.81 7.25
N PHE A 116 18.16 1.76 8.08
CA PHE A 116 17.12 2.72 7.73
C PHE A 116 17.63 3.86 6.86
N VAL A 117 16.92 4.13 5.78
CA VAL A 117 17.07 5.30 4.92
C VAL A 117 15.88 6.22 5.16
N ALA A 118 16.12 7.36 5.79
CA ALA A 118 15.07 8.35 6.06
C ALA A 118 14.62 9.04 4.78
N VAL A 119 13.32 8.97 4.48
CA VAL A 119 12.69 9.65 3.35
C VAL A 119 12.27 11.05 3.79
N PRO A 120 12.77 12.13 3.16
CA PRO A 120 12.38 13.50 3.51
C PRO A 120 10.95 13.83 3.06
N ASP A 121 10.35 14.89 3.63
CA ASP A 121 8.96 15.28 3.36
C ASP A 121 8.67 15.55 1.88
N GLU A 122 9.67 15.96 1.13
CA GLU A 122 9.55 16.21 -0.32
C GLU A 122 9.49 14.93 -1.15
N GLY A 123 9.75 13.77 -0.53
CA GLY A 123 9.93 12.50 -1.21
C GLY A 123 11.35 12.30 -1.72
N MET A 124 11.59 11.18 -2.36
CA MET A 124 12.88 10.85 -2.98
C MET A 124 12.70 9.87 -4.14
N GLU A 125 13.77 9.71 -4.92
CA GLU A 125 13.87 8.68 -5.95
C GLU A 125 14.76 7.53 -5.46
N ILE A 126 14.30 6.29 -5.63
CA ILE A 126 15.06 5.07 -5.38
C ILE A 126 15.39 4.45 -6.73
N ARG A 127 16.68 4.17 -6.95
CA ARG A 127 17.18 3.46 -8.13
C ARG A 127 17.67 2.08 -7.72
N PHE A 128 17.30 1.08 -8.50
CA PHE A 128 17.66 -0.31 -8.23
C PHE A 128 17.75 -1.12 -9.52
N GLY A 129 18.54 -2.19 -9.49
CA GLY A 129 18.67 -3.16 -10.57
C GLY A 129 18.89 -2.53 -11.96
N GLU A 130 18.35 -3.19 -12.98
CA GLU A 130 18.51 -2.79 -14.40
C GLU A 130 17.56 -1.64 -14.77
N GLY A 131 17.92 -0.42 -14.36
CA GLY A 131 17.17 0.80 -14.65
C GLY A 131 15.83 0.89 -13.93
N GLY A 132 15.65 0.16 -12.83
CA GLY A 132 14.51 0.33 -11.94
C GLY A 132 14.55 1.70 -11.29
N ARG A 133 13.37 2.35 -11.18
CA ARG A 133 13.22 3.66 -10.63
C ARG A 133 11.85 3.81 -9.97
N LEU A 134 11.86 4.12 -8.69
CA LEU A 134 10.65 4.42 -7.94
C LEU A 134 10.74 5.82 -7.35
N GLN A 135 9.65 6.55 -7.38
CA GLN A 135 9.50 7.88 -6.81
C GLN A 135 8.56 7.80 -5.60
N LEU A 136 9.02 8.24 -4.45
CA LEU A 136 8.18 8.38 -3.27
C LEU A 136 7.47 9.75 -3.33
N ILE A 137 6.16 9.70 -3.47
CA ILE A 137 5.30 10.87 -3.66
C ILE A 137 4.64 11.21 -2.32
N PRO A 138 4.80 12.44 -1.81
CA PRO A 138 4.16 12.84 -0.55
C PRO A 138 2.65 12.65 -0.57
N ALA A 139 2.15 11.98 0.47
CA ALA A 139 0.73 11.72 0.73
C ALA A 139 0.38 12.07 2.19
N HIS A 140 1.05 13.09 2.73
CA HIS A 140 0.96 13.48 4.13
C HIS A 140 -0.48 13.75 4.56
N TYR A 141 -0.85 13.28 5.76
CA TYR A 141 -2.20 13.37 6.34
C TYR A 141 -3.29 12.56 5.60
N LEU A 142 -2.88 11.58 4.76
CA LEU A 142 -3.79 10.66 4.07
C LEU A 142 -3.37 9.18 4.29
N HIS A 143 -3.60 8.56 5.46
CA HIS A 143 -4.17 9.06 6.74
C HIS A 143 -3.10 9.55 7.74
N SER A 144 -1.93 9.00 7.74
CA SER A 144 -0.81 9.33 8.63
C SER A 144 -0.13 10.64 8.20
N PRO A 145 0.43 11.43 9.16
CA PRO A 145 1.13 12.68 8.83
C PRO A 145 2.34 12.52 7.91
N GLY A 146 2.96 11.33 7.88
CA GLY A 146 4.17 11.07 7.11
C GLY A 146 3.99 10.10 5.94
N ASN A 147 2.77 9.91 5.44
CA ASN A 147 2.50 8.96 4.35
C ASN A 147 3.21 9.31 3.04
N PHE A 148 3.60 8.24 2.32
CA PHE A 148 4.04 8.32 0.93
C PHE A 148 3.27 7.34 0.04
N SER A 149 3.06 7.71 -1.21
CA SER A 149 2.75 6.78 -2.29
C SER A 149 4.03 6.47 -3.07
N VAL A 150 4.09 5.33 -3.76
CA VAL A 150 5.27 4.90 -4.54
C VAL A 150 4.90 4.81 -6.01
N PHE A 151 5.53 5.62 -6.85
CA PHE A 151 5.26 5.69 -8.28
C PHE A 151 6.41 5.14 -9.12
N ASP A 152 6.10 4.27 -10.07
CA ASP A 152 7.01 3.83 -11.12
C ASP A 152 6.71 4.61 -12.40
N PRO A 153 7.59 5.52 -12.83
CA PRO A 153 7.36 6.34 -14.02
C PRO A 153 7.46 5.55 -15.33
N ILE A 154 8.01 4.34 -15.29
CA ILE A 154 8.18 3.47 -16.46
C ILE A 154 6.95 2.57 -16.63
N ALA A 155 6.57 1.89 -15.56
CA ALA A 155 5.39 1.02 -15.54
C ALA A 155 4.07 1.82 -15.48
N LYS A 156 4.12 3.11 -15.12
CA LYS A 156 2.93 3.93 -14.84
C LYS A 156 2.04 3.34 -13.75
N VAL A 157 2.65 2.68 -12.77
CA VAL A 157 1.99 2.07 -11.62
C VAL A 157 2.23 2.95 -10.39
N LEU A 158 1.16 3.24 -9.65
CA LEU A 158 1.19 3.94 -8.37
C LEU A 158 0.72 2.98 -7.26
N PHE A 159 1.60 2.64 -6.32
CA PHE A 159 1.17 2.10 -5.04
C PHE A 159 0.75 3.27 -4.15
N SER A 160 -0.51 3.33 -3.77
CA SER A 160 -1.09 4.52 -3.13
C SER A 160 -1.12 4.45 -1.60
N GLY A 161 -0.61 3.37 -0.99
CA GLY A 161 -0.79 3.13 0.43
C GLY A 161 -2.28 2.96 0.77
N ASP A 162 -2.73 3.56 1.83
CA ASP A 162 -4.13 3.48 2.27
C ASP A 162 -5.12 4.26 1.38
N ILE A 163 -4.62 5.13 0.51
CA ILE A 163 -5.49 5.88 -0.41
C ILE A 163 -6.02 4.93 -1.49
N GLY A 164 -7.33 4.85 -1.62
CA GLY A 164 -7.99 3.85 -2.46
C GLY A 164 -8.26 2.53 -1.72
N GLY A 165 -7.89 2.45 -0.44
CA GLY A 165 -8.12 1.29 0.38
C GLY A 165 -9.60 0.94 0.54
N ALA A 166 -9.92 -0.37 0.41
CA ALA A 166 -11.28 -0.87 0.48
C ALA A 166 -11.35 -2.17 1.27
N LEU A 167 -12.33 -2.29 2.15
CA LEU A 167 -12.61 -3.51 2.89
C LEU A 167 -13.63 -4.37 2.14
N VAL A 168 -13.17 -5.06 1.11
CA VAL A 168 -14.00 -5.89 0.25
C VAL A 168 -14.19 -7.27 0.88
N PRO A 169 -15.45 -7.72 1.13
CA PRO A 169 -15.70 -9.08 1.60
C PRO A 169 -15.15 -10.14 0.64
N PRO A 170 -14.69 -11.30 1.14
CA PRO A 170 -14.16 -12.38 0.27
C PRO A 170 -15.10 -12.78 -0.86
N ASP A 171 -16.41 -12.87 -0.59
CA ASP A 171 -17.42 -13.28 -1.57
C ASP A 171 -17.65 -12.24 -2.69
N ASP A 172 -17.19 -11.00 -2.48
CA ASP A 172 -17.30 -9.90 -3.45
C ASP A 172 -16.01 -9.68 -4.26
N ARG A 173 -15.00 -10.54 -4.06
CA ARG A 173 -13.71 -10.47 -4.76
C ARG A 173 -13.68 -11.47 -5.92
N ASP A 174 -13.46 -10.95 -7.13
CA ASP A 174 -13.16 -11.74 -8.32
C ASP A 174 -11.82 -11.27 -8.93
N GLY A 175 -10.71 -11.79 -8.37
CA GLY A 175 -9.35 -11.34 -8.67
C GLY A 175 -8.95 -10.08 -7.92
N PHE A 176 -7.89 -9.41 -8.40
CA PHE A 176 -7.35 -8.20 -7.78
C PHE A 176 -7.86 -6.89 -8.37
N THR A 177 -8.59 -6.91 -9.48
CA THR A 177 -8.93 -5.69 -10.23
C THR A 177 -10.39 -5.27 -10.01
N VAL A 178 -10.62 -3.97 -9.85
CA VAL A 178 -11.96 -3.37 -9.81
C VAL A 178 -12.64 -3.50 -11.18
N ARG A 179 -13.68 -4.33 -11.27
CA ARG A 179 -14.47 -4.53 -12.50
C ARG A 179 -15.68 -3.61 -12.58
N ASP A 180 -16.32 -3.36 -11.45
CA ASP A 180 -17.48 -2.46 -11.31
C ASP A 180 -17.16 -1.42 -10.24
N PHE A 181 -16.85 -0.20 -10.68
CA PHE A 181 -16.48 0.89 -9.79
C PHE A 181 -17.66 1.34 -8.92
N ASP A 182 -18.89 1.39 -9.48
CA ASP A 182 -20.06 1.86 -8.74
C ASP A 182 -20.41 0.93 -7.59
N ARG A 183 -20.24 -0.39 -7.80
CA ARG A 183 -20.34 -1.38 -6.73
C ARG A 183 -19.18 -1.27 -5.74
N HIS A 184 -17.97 -0.97 -6.21
CA HIS A 184 -16.78 -0.90 -5.36
C HIS A 184 -16.78 0.30 -4.40
N VAL A 185 -17.38 1.42 -4.79
CA VAL A 185 -17.45 2.66 -3.99
C VAL A 185 -18.00 2.44 -2.56
N GLN A 186 -18.95 1.50 -2.37
CA GLN A 186 -19.47 1.20 -1.04
C GLN A 186 -18.40 0.73 -0.05
N TYR A 187 -17.34 0.07 -0.53
CA TYR A 187 -16.24 -0.43 0.29
C TYR A 187 -15.14 0.63 0.54
N LEU A 188 -15.12 1.69 -0.28
CA LEU A 188 -14.20 2.81 -0.15
C LEU A 188 -14.70 3.87 0.82
N THR A 189 -16.01 4.19 0.73
CA THR A 189 -16.57 5.43 1.28
C THR A 189 -16.35 5.57 2.78
N GLY A 190 -16.75 4.59 3.56
CA GLY A 190 -16.65 4.67 5.03
C GLY A 190 -15.20 4.76 5.50
N PHE A 191 -14.30 4.02 4.87
CA PHE A 191 -12.88 4.06 5.17
C PHE A 191 -12.32 5.47 4.95
N HIS A 192 -12.48 6.04 3.75
CA HIS A 192 -11.93 7.37 3.44
C HIS A 192 -12.57 8.48 4.28
N GLN A 193 -13.87 8.43 4.53
CA GLN A 193 -14.54 9.41 5.38
C GLN A 193 -14.00 9.43 6.80
N ARG A 194 -13.57 8.29 7.32
CA ARG A 194 -13.11 8.14 8.70
C ARG A 194 -11.61 8.37 8.85
N TRP A 195 -10.80 7.79 7.95
CA TRP A 195 -9.34 7.79 8.06
C TRP A 195 -8.68 9.01 7.41
N MET A 196 -9.24 9.55 6.34
CA MET A 196 -8.68 10.71 5.67
C MET A 196 -9.21 12.00 6.33
N GLY A 197 -8.33 12.71 7.05
CA GLY A 197 -8.76 13.85 7.88
C GLY A 197 -8.65 15.21 7.20
N SER A 198 -7.87 15.36 6.13
CA SER A 198 -7.51 16.65 5.54
C SER A 198 -7.96 16.79 4.07
N PRO A 199 -9.02 17.58 3.78
CA PRO A 199 -9.38 17.89 2.39
C PRO A 199 -8.24 18.55 1.60
N ALA A 200 -7.47 19.45 2.23
CA ALA A 200 -6.34 20.10 1.57
C ALA A 200 -5.23 19.11 1.17
N ALA A 201 -4.94 18.12 2.03
CA ALA A 201 -3.99 17.07 1.72
C ALA A 201 -4.48 16.19 0.56
N ARG A 202 -5.77 15.83 0.56
CA ARG A 202 -6.40 15.10 -0.54
C ARG A 202 -6.25 15.84 -1.87
N ASP A 203 -6.57 17.12 -1.89
CA ASP A 203 -6.54 17.94 -3.11
C ASP A 203 -5.10 18.08 -3.65
N ASP A 204 -4.10 18.26 -2.77
CA ASP A 204 -2.67 18.29 -3.16
C ASP A 204 -2.22 16.93 -3.71
N TRP A 205 -2.57 15.81 -3.05
CA TRP A 205 -2.23 14.47 -3.53
C TRP A 205 -2.86 14.18 -4.90
N ILE A 206 -4.14 14.48 -5.09
CA ILE A 206 -4.84 14.30 -6.38
C ILE A 206 -4.16 15.11 -7.49
N ARG A 207 -3.80 16.37 -7.21
CA ARG A 207 -3.07 17.20 -8.17
C ARG A 207 -1.75 16.55 -8.60
N ARG A 208 -0.95 16.09 -7.65
CA ARG A 208 0.32 15.38 -7.92
C ARG A 208 0.10 14.13 -8.75
N VAL A 209 -0.87 13.31 -8.38
CA VAL A 209 -1.14 12.04 -9.07
C VAL A 209 -1.64 12.28 -10.49
N ARG A 210 -2.46 13.31 -10.73
CA ARG A 210 -2.88 13.67 -12.10
C ARG A 210 -1.70 14.10 -12.97
N GLU A 211 -0.71 14.83 -12.41
CA GLU A 211 0.52 15.20 -13.12
C GLU A 211 1.38 13.98 -13.48
N LEU A 212 1.42 12.97 -12.63
CA LEU A 212 2.13 11.70 -12.88
C LEU A 212 1.43 10.82 -13.92
N SER A 213 0.11 10.94 -14.03
CA SER A 213 -0.74 10.18 -14.97
C SER A 213 -0.53 8.66 -14.86
N PRO A 214 -0.77 8.02 -13.69
CA PRO A 214 -0.68 6.59 -13.56
C PRO A 214 -1.76 5.89 -14.39
N GLU A 215 -1.41 4.73 -14.93
CA GLU A 215 -2.36 3.85 -15.65
C GLU A 215 -2.96 2.79 -14.71
N ILE A 216 -2.28 2.54 -13.59
CA ILE A 216 -2.68 1.57 -12.57
C ILE A 216 -2.47 2.19 -11.19
N ILE A 217 -3.46 2.06 -10.31
CA ILE A 217 -3.33 2.41 -8.88
C ILE A 217 -3.55 1.14 -8.06
N VAL A 218 -2.55 0.82 -7.23
CA VAL A 218 -2.54 -0.34 -6.32
C VAL A 218 -2.65 0.18 -4.89
N PRO A 219 -3.80 0.07 -4.24
CA PRO A 219 -3.93 0.41 -2.83
C PRO A 219 -3.39 -0.71 -1.93
N GLN A 220 -2.97 -0.37 -0.73
CA GLN A 220 -2.54 -1.34 0.28
C GLN A 220 -3.67 -2.29 0.69
N ARG A 221 -4.94 -1.94 0.48
CA ARG A 221 -6.12 -2.76 0.83
C ARG A 221 -7.12 -2.80 -0.31
N GLY A 222 -7.70 -3.98 -0.55
CA GLY A 222 -8.76 -4.13 -1.54
C GLY A 222 -8.25 -4.33 -2.96
N LEU A 223 -8.89 -3.70 -3.94
CA LEU A 223 -8.71 -4.01 -5.35
C LEU A 223 -7.99 -2.91 -6.12
N VAL A 224 -7.25 -3.31 -7.16
CA VAL A 224 -6.45 -2.48 -8.06
C VAL A 224 -7.34 -1.72 -9.05
N PHE A 225 -7.10 -0.43 -9.23
CA PHE A 225 -7.76 0.38 -10.25
C PHE A 225 -6.93 0.37 -11.53
N THR A 226 -7.59 0.07 -12.66
CA THR A 226 -6.96 0.03 -13.99
C THR A 226 -7.84 0.74 -15.01
N GLY A 227 -7.23 1.24 -16.09
CA GLY A 227 -7.94 1.89 -17.19
C GLY A 227 -8.80 3.06 -16.70
N THR A 228 -10.05 3.12 -17.15
CA THR A 228 -10.98 4.19 -16.78
C THR A 228 -11.31 4.27 -15.28
N ASN A 229 -11.09 3.18 -14.53
CA ASN A 229 -11.34 3.19 -13.09
C ASN A 229 -10.33 4.02 -12.31
N VAL A 230 -9.14 4.31 -12.86
CA VAL A 230 -8.18 5.26 -12.27
C VAL A 230 -8.79 6.65 -12.21
N ASP A 231 -9.29 7.17 -13.34
CA ASP A 231 -9.92 8.49 -13.39
C ASP A 231 -11.21 8.54 -12.56
N ARG A 232 -12.01 7.47 -12.59
CA ARG A 232 -13.24 7.37 -11.78
C ARG A 232 -12.93 7.46 -10.29
N PHE A 233 -11.88 6.78 -9.83
CA PHE A 233 -11.43 6.84 -8.44
C PHE A 233 -10.96 8.26 -8.07
N LEU A 234 -10.10 8.88 -8.88
CA LEU A 234 -9.60 10.22 -8.60
C LEU A 234 -10.76 11.26 -8.55
N ASN A 235 -11.69 11.19 -9.50
CA ASN A 235 -12.85 12.08 -9.53
C ASN A 235 -13.79 11.87 -8.33
N TRP A 236 -14.02 10.61 -7.95
CA TRP A 236 -14.81 10.27 -6.76
C TRP A 236 -14.14 10.79 -5.49
N PHE A 237 -12.84 10.55 -5.32
CA PHE A 237 -12.10 10.95 -4.12
C PHE A 237 -12.03 12.47 -3.98
N GLU A 238 -11.87 13.21 -5.09
CA GLU A 238 -11.86 14.68 -5.13
C GLU A 238 -13.16 15.29 -4.58
N THR A 239 -14.29 14.62 -4.83
CA THR A 239 -15.61 15.12 -4.41
C THR A 239 -16.10 14.56 -3.07
N LEU A 240 -15.44 13.51 -2.54
CA LEU A 240 -15.84 12.87 -1.30
C LEU A 240 -15.68 13.82 -0.11
N GLU A 241 -16.70 13.96 0.71
CA GLU A 241 -16.56 14.62 2.01
C GLU A 241 -15.80 13.73 2.97
N ILE A 242 -14.66 14.20 3.48
CA ILE A 242 -13.77 13.48 4.40
C ILE A 242 -13.62 14.23 5.73
N GLY A 243 -13.05 13.57 6.76
CA GLY A 243 -12.89 14.15 8.10
C GLY A 243 -14.22 14.30 8.85
N LEU A 244 -15.20 13.46 8.55
CA LEU A 244 -16.55 13.58 9.11
C LEU A 244 -16.59 13.45 10.63
N ALA A 245 -15.71 12.64 11.22
CA ALA A 245 -15.67 12.49 12.68
C ALA A 245 -15.35 13.79 13.42
N VAL A 246 -14.57 14.70 12.81
CA VAL A 246 -14.25 16.03 13.39
C VAL A 246 -15.43 16.99 13.25
N LYS A 247 -16.19 16.88 12.16
CA LYS A 247 -17.34 17.75 11.87
C LYS A 247 -18.64 17.33 12.59
N GLY A 248 -18.60 16.27 13.41
CA GLY A 248 -19.81 15.71 14.02
C GLY A 248 -20.68 14.93 13.02
N GLY A 249 -20.20 14.70 11.81
CA GLY A 249 -20.83 13.80 10.85
C GLY A 249 -20.64 12.33 11.26
N THR A 250 -21.56 11.48 10.83
CA THR A 250 -21.45 10.03 11.04
C THR A 250 -20.89 9.40 9.76
N PRO A 251 -19.61 8.97 9.75
CA PRO A 251 -19.06 8.22 8.63
C PRO A 251 -19.89 6.94 8.41
N GLN A 252 -19.94 6.49 7.17
CA GLN A 252 -20.49 5.16 6.89
C GLN A 252 -19.73 4.13 7.75
N ARG A 253 -20.47 3.25 8.45
CA ARG A 253 -19.84 2.21 9.29
C ARG A 253 -18.91 1.34 8.43
N VAL A 254 -17.70 1.16 8.92
CA VAL A 254 -16.70 0.26 8.33
C VAL A 254 -16.62 -0.94 9.26
N SER A 255 -17.06 -2.10 8.80
CA SER A 255 -16.86 -3.35 9.54
C SER A 255 -15.40 -3.77 9.39
N MET A 256 -14.61 -3.56 10.42
CA MET A 256 -13.20 -3.98 10.47
C MET A 256 -13.07 -5.45 10.87
N SER A 257 -14.06 -5.98 11.60
CA SER A 257 -14.12 -7.37 12.04
C SER A 257 -15.53 -7.72 12.54
N PRO A 258 -15.98 -8.98 12.42
CA PRO A 258 -17.24 -9.44 13.01
C PRO A 258 -17.28 -9.30 14.55
N ALA A 259 -16.12 -9.20 15.21
CA ALA A 259 -16.01 -9.13 16.67
C ALA A 259 -16.05 -7.69 17.24
N SER A 260 -16.12 -6.66 16.41
CA SER A 260 -15.95 -5.27 16.83
C SER A 260 -17.23 -4.44 16.91
N GLU A 261 -18.41 -5.03 16.83
CA GLU A 261 -19.63 -4.29 17.13
C GLU A 261 -19.78 -4.15 18.65
N PRO A 262 -19.67 -2.93 19.21
CA PRO A 262 -20.12 -2.71 20.58
C PRO A 262 -21.61 -3.03 20.62
N ALA A 263 -22.04 -3.85 21.57
CA ALA A 263 -23.45 -4.04 21.87
C ALA A 263 -24.08 -2.68 22.19
N ASP A 264 -25.21 -2.37 21.55
CA ASP A 264 -26.02 -1.19 21.85
C ASP A 264 -26.47 -1.18 23.33
#